data_89ea654f2fec4722e39e1ae9043b4cc8
#
_entry.id   89ea654f2fec4722e39e1ae9043b4cc8
#
_cell.length_a   1.000
_cell.length_b   1.000
_cell.length_c   1.000
_cell.angle_alpha   90.00
_cell.angle_beta   90.00
_cell.angle_gamma   90.00
#
_symmetry.space_group_name_H-M   'P 1'
#
loop_
_entity.id
_entity.type
_entity.pdbx_description
1 polymer ?
#
loop_
_entity_poly.entity_id
_entity_poly.type
_entity_poly.pdbx_seq_one_letter_code
_entity_poly.pdbx_strand_id
1 'polypeptide(L)'
;SDFSDALAEYGIPLLVYTTALAPGFDFDALRNLKSVPPWNCNANCGNYQEIKRFAGTDPRLREFQTLWNAIHSEWMRRWGTKVRGWWVDGAYFADRMYAFPDEPNGRSFAQALRTGNPDAILAMNPGMVYPPRAVDPNQDYLAGEVNDPEYGLLHGPMIDGMQYHVLSYVGQNWGRGPA
;
A
#
# COMPACT_ATOMS: atom_id res chain seq x y z
N SER A 1 19.23 13.40 15.18
CA SER A 1 18.45 12.15 15.15
C SER A 1 17.18 12.38 14.37
N ASP A 2 16.80 11.45 13.56
CA ASP A 2 15.51 11.48 12.89
C ASP A 2 14.46 10.71 13.72
N PHE A 3 13.24 10.69 13.25
CA PHE A 3 12.13 10.02 13.94
C PHE A 3 12.41 8.52 14.18
N SER A 4 13.05 7.84 13.23
CA SER A 4 13.37 6.42 13.37
C SER A 4 14.40 6.15 14.45
N ASP A 5 15.38 7.03 14.61
CA ASP A 5 16.39 6.91 15.67
C ASP A 5 15.74 7.06 17.05
N ALA A 6 14.81 8.01 17.19
CA ALA A 6 14.06 8.19 18.44
C ALA A 6 13.20 6.96 18.80
N LEU A 7 12.56 6.32 17.81
CA LEU A 7 11.81 5.08 18.03
C LEU A 7 12.74 3.92 18.43
N ALA A 8 13.91 3.84 17.80
CA ALA A 8 14.88 2.77 18.07
C ALA A 8 15.39 2.79 19.52
N GLU A 9 15.53 3.97 20.15
CA GLU A 9 15.90 4.09 21.57
C GLU A 9 14.91 3.35 22.49
N TYR A 10 13.68 3.20 22.08
CA TYR A 10 12.64 2.48 22.82
C TYR A 10 12.36 1.07 22.29
N GLY A 11 13.17 0.58 21.33
CA GLY A 11 12.95 -0.71 20.70
C GLY A 11 11.71 -0.79 19.83
N ILE A 12 11.18 0.35 19.38
CA ILE A 12 9.96 0.42 18.55
C ILE A 12 10.35 0.39 17.08
N PRO A 13 9.92 -0.64 16.31
CA PRO A 13 10.21 -0.71 14.88
C PRO A 13 9.36 0.30 14.11
N LEU A 14 9.96 0.96 13.11
CA LEU A 14 9.26 1.86 12.21
C LEU A 14 8.68 1.07 11.03
N LEU A 15 7.36 1.08 10.90
CA LEU A 15 6.64 0.66 9.69
C LEU A 15 6.16 1.91 8.95
N VAL A 16 6.32 1.91 7.64
CA VAL A 16 5.95 3.05 6.78
C VAL A 16 4.69 2.73 6.00
N TYR A 17 3.78 3.68 6.01
CA TYR A 17 2.60 3.66 5.14
C TYR A 17 2.95 4.18 3.75
N THR A 18 2.50 3.49 2.72
CA THR A 18 2.52 3.96 1.34
C THR A 18 1.26 3.50 0.61
N THR A 19 1.09 3.94 -0.62
CA THR A 19 -0.04 3.53 -1.46
C THR A 19 0.41 2.68 -2.64
N ALA A 20 -0.44 1.76 -3.05
CA ALA A 20 -0.23 0.94 -4.25
C ALA A 20 -0.35 1.76 -5.55
N LEU A 21 -1.01 2.92 -5.47
CA LEU A 21 -1.15 3.92 -6.55
C LEU A 21 -0.52 5.25 -6.12
N ALA A 22 -0.27 6.15 -7.06
CA ALA A 22 0.15 7.51 -6.74
C ALA A 22 -0.91 8.24 -5.89
N PRO A 23 -0.51 9.27 -5.12
CA PRO A 23 -1.43 10.07 -4.31
C PRO A 23 -2.58 10.63 -5.14
N GLY A 24 -3.81 10.22 -4.82
CA GLY A 24 -4.98 10.45 -5.68
C GLY A 24 -5.48 11.89 -5.75
N PHE A 25 -5.04 12.74 -4.83
CA PHE A 25 -5.39 14.16 -4.79
C PHE A 25 -4.25 15.08 -5.25
N ASP A 26 -3.11 14.50 -5.63
CA ASP A 26 -1.98 15.23 -6.21
C ASP A 26 -1.97 15.02 -7.73
N PHE A 27 -2.52 15.99 -8.45
CA PHE A 27 -2.64 15.91 -9.91
C PHE A 27 -1.29 15.94 -10.63
N ASP A 28 -0.30 16.61 -10.08
CA ASP A 28 1.03 16.63 -10.66
C ASP A 28 1.72 15.28 -10.47
N ALA A 29 1.57 14.65 -9.32
CA ALA A 29 2.04 13.29 -9.09
C ALA A 29 1.34 12.29 -10.04
N LEU A 30 0.03 12.35 -10.17
CA LEU A 30 -0.74 11.48 -11.08
C LEU A 30 -0.28 11.63 -12.54
N ARG A 31 -0.08 12.87 -12.98
CA ARG A 31 0.38 13.18 -14.35
C ARG A 31 1.80 12.69 -14.59
N ASN A 32 2.72 13.06 -13.72
CA ASN A 32 4.15 12.77 -13.88
C ASN A 32 4.44 11.28 -13.73
N LEU A 33 3.70 10.57 -12.88
CA LEU A 33 3.81 9.13 -12.67
C LEU A 33 2.96 8.32 -13.65
N LYS A 34 2.18 8.94 -14.52
CA LYS A 34 1.28 8.23 -15.44
C LYS A 34 0.28 7.32 -14.74
N SER A 35 -0.14 7.71 -13.57
CA SER A 35 -1.10 6.97 -12.75
C SER A 35 -2.52 7.42 -13.02
N VAL A 36 -3.48 6.60 -12.61
CA VAL A 36 -4.91 6.98 -12.57
C VAL A 36 -5.29 7.32 -11.13
N PRO A 37 -6.27 8.21 -10.93
CA PRO A 37 -6.77 8.48 -9.59
C PRO A 37 -7.40 7.22 -8.98
N PRO A 38 -7.46 7.13 -7.64
CA PRO A 38 -8.15 6.06 -6.97
C PRO A 38 -9.59 5.90 -7.47
N TRP A 39 -10.11 4.71 -7.35
CA TRP A 39 -11.45 4.31 -7.80
C TRP A 39 -12.60 5.19 -7.29
N ASN A 40 -12.45 5.84 -6.15
CA ASN A 40 -13.44 6.75 -5.58
C ASN A 40 -13.30 8.20 -6.10
N CYS A 41 -12.35 8.48 -6.95
CA CYS A 41 -12.16 9.75 -7.61
C CYS A 41 -13.08 9.87 -8.83
N ASN A 42 -14.38 9.70 -8.64
CA ASN A 42 -15.36 9.77 -9.71
C ASN A 42 -15.49 11.20 -10.26
N ALA A 43 -16.63 11.76 -10.33
CA ALA A 43 -16.90 13.09 -10.91
C ALA A 43 -16.23 14.28 -10.20
N ASN A 44 -15.71 14.11 -8.99
CA ASN A 44 -15.19 15.21 -8.16
C ASN A 44 -13.68 15.45 -8.27
N CYS A 45 -12.94 14.59 -8.94
CA CYS A 45 -11.52 14.82 -9.23
C CYS A 45 -11.38 15.57 -10.54
N GLY A 46 -11.72 16.82 -10.54
CA GLY A 46 -11.78 17.83 -11.59
C GLY A 46 -11.30 17.52 -13.04
N ASN A 47 -10.34 16.61 -13.20
CA ASN A 47 -9.76 16.28 -14.51
C ASN A 47 -9.60 14.76 -14.72
N TYR A 48 -10.52 13.94 -14.19
CA TYR A 48 -10.46 12.47 -14.32
C TYR A 48 -10.25 12.01 -15.78
N GLN A 49 -10.95 12.61 -16.73
CA GLN A 49 -10.82 12.25 -18.15
C GLN A 49 -9.46 12.63 -18.74
N GLU A 50 -8.89 13.74 -18.29
CA GLU A 50 -7.54 14.13 -18.66
C GLU A 50 -6.50 13.17 -18.09
N ILE A 51 -6.60 12.86 -16.79
CA ILE A 51 -5.70 11.93 -16.12
C ILE A 51 -5.77 10.53 -16.76
N LYS A 52 -6.96 10.06 -17.10
CA LYS A 52 -7.13 8.78 -17.79
C LYS A 52 -6.43 8.71 -19.15
N ARG A 53 -6.26 9.86 -19.83
CA ARG A 53 -5.49 9.93 -21.07
C ARG A 53 -3.98 9.78 -20.86
N PHE A 54 -3.45 10.25 -19.71
CA PHE A 54 -2.02 10.10 -19.40
C PHE A 54 -1.66 8.68 -18.99
N ALA A 55 -2.54 7.99 -18.30
CA ALA A 55 -2.32 6.59 -17.88
C ALA A 55 -2.37 5.61 -19.07
N GLY A 56 -2.90 6.03 -20.21
CA GLY A 56 -3.05 5.16 -21.37
C GLY A 56 -4.10 4.07 -21.17
N THR A 57 -4.03 3.05 -22.00
CA THR A 57 -4.96 1.89 -21.98
C THR A 57 -4.37 0.64 -21.35
N ASP A 58 -3.13 0.67 -20.90
CA ASP A 58 -2.49 -0.48 -20.25
C ASP A 58 -3.12 -0.72 -18.88
N PRO A 59 -3.87 -1.84 -18.68
CA PRO A 59 -4.52 -2.13 -17.41
C PRO A 59 -3.52 -2.36 -16.28
N ARG A 60 -2.29 -2.65 -16.62
CA ARG A 60 -1.15 -2.87 -15.72
C ARG A 60 -0.52 -1.57 -15.24
N LEU A 61 -0.78 -0.44 -15.93
CA LEU A 61 -0.08 0.82 -15.67
C LEU A 61 1.45 0.62 -15.60
N ARG A 62 2.02 -0.05 -16.59
CA ARG A 62 3.43 -0.47 -16.62
C ARG A 62 4.40 0.68 -16.37
N GLU A 63 4.17 1.81 -17.03
CA GLU A 63 5.02 3.00 -16.87
C GLU A 63 4.94 3.54 -15.44
N PHE A 64 3.73 3.62 -14.89
CA PHE A 64 3.53 4.00 -13.49
C PHE A 64 4.27 3.05 -12.53
N GLN A 65 4.07 1.75 -12.65
CA GLN A 65 4.73 0.78 -11.76
C GLN A 65 6.25 0.91 -11.82
N THR A 66 6.82 1.10 -13.01
CA THR A 66 8.27 1.29 -13.19
C THR A 66 8.77 2.52 -12.44
N LEU A 67 8.08 3.65 -12.59
CA LEU A 67 8.44 4.90 -11.91
C LEU A 67 8.23 4.81 -10.40
N TRP A 68 7.13 4.18 -9.98
CA TRP A 68 6.80 4.01 -8.56
C TRP A 68 7.79 3.10 -7.84
N ASN A 69 8.18 2.00 -8.48
CA ASN A 69 9.23 1.12 -7.99
C ASN A 69 10.57 1.86 -7.86
N ALA A 70 10.93 2.72 -8.82
CA ALA A 70 12.16 3.50 -8.77
C ALA A 70 12.16 4.47 -7.57
N ILE A 71 11.04 5.14 -7.30
CA ILE A 71 10.88 6.04 -6.16
C ILE A 71 11.04 5.28 -4.83
N HIS A 72 10.36 4.15 -4.67
CA HIS A 72 10.46 3.35 -3.45
C HIS A 72 11.86 2.79 -3.25
N SER A 73 12.50 2.33 -4.31
CA SER A 73 13.89 1.87 -4.25
C SER A 73 14.84 2.95 -3.82
N GLU A 74 14.64 4.20 -4.30
CA GLU A 74 15.46 5.34 -3.88
C GLU A 74 15.23 5.68 -2.40
N TRP A 75 14.00 5.71 -1.94
CA TRP A 75 13.71 5.92 -0.53
C TRP A 75 14.34 4.84 0.34
N MET A 76 14.22 3.57 -0.05
CA MET A 76 14.78 2.46 0.72
C MET A 76 16.30 2.45 0.75
N ARG A 77 16.97 2.87 -0.32
CA ARG A 77 18.44 3.05 -0.27
C ARG A 77 18.84 4.09 0.75
N ARG A 78 18.07 5.16 0.91
CA ARG A 78 18.36 6.23 1.89
C ARG A 78 18.02 5.80 3.31
N TRP A 79 16.92 5.11 3.50
CA TRP A 79 16.42 4.75 4.83
C TRP A 79 17.02 3.45 5.36
N GLY A 80 17.30 2.50 4.48
CA GLY A 80 17.92 1.24 4.83
C GLY A 80 17.15 0.48 5.90
N THR A 81 17.88 -0.04 6.86
CA THR A 81 17.31 -0.81 7.99
C THR A 81 16.53 0.02 9.01
N LYS A 82 16.45 1.33 8.85
CA LYS A 82 15.59 2.19 9.67
C LYS A 82 14.11 1.89 9.44
N VAL A 83 13.73 1.50 8.22
CA VAL A 83 12.39 1.03 7.90
C VAL A 83 12.35 -0.47 8.05
N ARG A 84 11.53 -0.95 8.99
CA ARG A 84 11.38 -2.38 9.33
C ARG A 84 10.20 -3.04 8.61
N GLY A 85 9.32 -2.26 8.01
CA GLY A 85 8.21 -2.79 7.26
C GLY A 85 7.36 -1.74 6.57
N TRP A 86 6.43 -2.25 5.77
CA TRP A 86 5.54 -1.47 4.94
C TRP A 86 4.08 -1.91 5.12
N TRP A 87 3.22 -0.92 5.17
CA TRP A 87 1.79 -1.09 5.04
C TRP A 87 1.33 -0.36 3.78
N VAL A 88 0.94 -1.13 2.76
CA VAL A 88 0.59 -0.61 1.43
C VAL A 88 -0.92 -0.51 1.31
N ASP A 89 -1.41 0.70 1.20
CA ASP A 89 -2.84 0.96 0.99
C ASP A 89 -3.24 0.98 -0.48
N GLY A 90 -4.53 0.84 -0.73
CA GLY A 90 -5.09 0.95 -2.07
C GLY A 90 -4.75 -0.21 -3.01
N ALA A 91 -4.36 -1.36 -2.47
CA ALA A 91 -4.09 -2.58 -3.27
C ALA A 91 -5.37 -3.29 -3.75
N TYR A 92 -6.47 -2.55 -3.89
CA TYR A 92 -7.80 -3.07 -4.27
C TYR A 92 -7.85 -3.60 -5.71
N PHE A 93 -6.90 -3.20 -6.53
CA PHE A 93 -6.78 -3.60 -7.93
C PHE A 93 -5.52 -4.42 -8.20
N ALA A 94 -5.01 -5.11 -7.17
CA ALA A 94 -3.81 -5.92 -7.28
C ALA A 94 -3.92 -6.99 -8.38
N ASP A 95 -5.10 -7.56 -8.56
CA ASP A 95 -5.43 -8.51 -9.62
C ASP A 95 -5.26 -7.93 -11.04
N ARG A 96 -5.37 -6.62 -11.19
CA ARG A 96 -5.25 -5.93 -12.49
C ARG A 96 -3.89 -5.31 -12.72
N MET A 97 -3.22 -4.89 -11.66
CA MET A 97 -1.94 -4.20 -11.76
C MET A 97 -0.75 -5.10 -11.46
N TYR A 98 -0.84 -5.88 -10.41
CA TYR A 98 0.30 -6.59 -9.82
C TYR A 98 0.35 -8.09 -10.13
N ALA A 99 -0.74 -8.69 -10.59
CA ALA A 99 -0.87 -10.13 -10.79
C ALA A 99 -0.26 -10.66 -12.11
N PHE A 100 0.64 -9.93 -12.73
CA PHE A 100 1.26 -10.35 -13.99
C PHE A 100 2.54 -11.16 -13.75
N PRO A 101 2.82 -12.19 -14.60
CA PRO A 101 3.99 -13.04 -14.40
C PRO A 101 5.32 -12.35 -14.72
N ASP A 102 5.30 -11.36 -15.62
CA ASP A 102 6.44 -10.56 -16.04
C ASP A 102 6.43 -9.18 -15.37
N GLU A 103 7.60 -8.58 -15.19
CA GLU A 103 7.76 -7.27 -14.57
C GLU A 103 7.37 -6.11 -15.49
N PRO A 104 6.90 -5.01 -14.90
CA PRO A 104 6.66 -4.76 -13.49
C PRO A 104 5.41 -5.47 -12.97
N ASN A 105 5.48 -5.95 -11.74
CA ASN A 105 4.41 -6.71 -11.08
C ASN A 105 4.55 -6.61 -9.54
N GLY A 106 3.76 -7.38 -8.78
CA GLY A 106 3.81 -7.40 -7.32
C GLY A 106 5.18 -7.79 -6.77
N ARG A 107 5.89 -8.73 -7.42
CA ARG A 107 7.24 -9.11 -7.03
C ARG A 107 8.23 -7.94 -7.18
N SER A 108 8.24 -7.25 -8.31
CA SER A 108 9.12 -6.11 -8.52
C SER A 108 8.80 -4.95 -7.58
N PHE A 109 7.53 -4.76 -7.21
CA PHE A 109 7.13 -3.78 -6.20
C PHE A 109 7.63 -4.17 -4.81
N ALA A 110 7.44 -5.42 -4.39
CA ALA A 110 7.96 -5.92 -3.12
C ALA A 110 9.50 -5.82 -3.05
N GLN A 111 10.20 -6.10 -4.13
CA GLN A 111 11.66 -5.91 -4.22
C GLN A 111 12.05 -4.44 -4.07
N ALA A 112 11.33 -3.52 -4.68
CA ALA A 112 11.57 -2.08 -4.54
C ALA A 112 11.44 -1.63 -3.08
N LEU A 113 10.40 -2.11 -2.39
CA LEU A 113 10.16 -1.83 -0.97
C LEU A 113 11.20 -2.45 -0.02
N ARG A 114 11.95 -3.45 -0.48
CA ARG A 114 13.01 -4.15 0.29
C ARG A 114 14.43 -3.80 -0.17
N THR A 115 14.62 -2.87 -1.07
CA THR A 115 15.92 -2.56 -1.69
C THR A 115 17.01 -2.26 -0.65
N GLY A 116 16.70 -1.52 0.41
CA GLY A 116 17.67 -1.16 1.46
C GLY A 116 17.58 -2.03 2.72
N ASN A 117 16.54 -2.85 2.83
CA ASN A 117 16.35 -3.80 3.93
C ASN A 117 15.57 -5.02 3.42
N PRO A 118 16.26 -6.12 3.06
CA PRO A 118 15.60 -7.33 2.58
C PRO A 118 14.69 -8.00 3.62
N ASP A 119 14.89 -7.70 4.91
CA ASP A 119 14.08 -8.23 6.01
C ASP A 119 12.87 -7.34 6.35
N ALA A 120 12.62 -6.28 5.57
CA ALA A 120 11.45 -5.45 5.78
C ALA A 120 10.17 -6.23 5.49
N ILE A 121 9.27 -6.30 6.47
CA ILE A 121 7.99 -6.97 6.32
C ILE A 121 7.01 -6.14 5.49
N LEU A 122 6.13 -6.80 4.78
CA LEU A 122 5.22 -6.17 3.83
C LEU A 122 3.79 -6.69 4.01
N ALA A 123 2.83 -5.77 4.09
CA ALA A 123 1.41 -6.07 3.90
C ALA A 123 0.79 -5.16 2.85
N MET A 124 -0.14 -5.70 2.09
CA MET A 124 -0.96 -4.97 1.13
C MET A 124 -2.42 -5.00 1.57
N ASN A 125 -3.02 -3.83 1.71
CA ASN A 125 -4.40 -3.71 2.14
C ASN A 125 -5.37 -4.00 0.98
N PRO A 126 -6.19 -5.05 1.08
CA PRO A 126 -7.22 -5.37 0.09
C PRO A 126 -8.47 -4.49 0.22
N GLY A 127 -8.48 -3.55 1.18
CA GLY A 127 -9.67 -2.82 1.59
C GLY A 127 -10.49 -3.60 2.62
N MET A 128 -11.72 -3.17 2.80
CA MET A 128 -12.68 -3.78 3.74
C MET A 128 -13.17 -5.15 3.25
N VAL A 129 -12.26 -6.11 3.16
CA VAL A 129 -12.54 -7.49 2.77
C VAL A 129 -12.46 -8.39 3.99
N TYR A 130 -13.51 -9.15 4.24
CA TYR A 130 -13.56 -10.09 5.34
C TYR A 130 -13.86 -11.52 4.84
N PRO A 131 -13.14 -12.55 5.30
CA PRO A 131 -11.89 -12.46 6.09
C PRO A 131 -10.77 -11.75 5.31
N PRO A 132 -9.82 -11.11 5.99
CA PRO A 132 -8.64 -10.55 5.36
C PRO A 132 -7.90 -11.61 4.56
N ARG A 133 -7.39 -11.24 3.39
CA ARG A 133 -6.67 -12.16 2.50
C ARG A 133 -5.41 -11.52 1.93
N ALA A 134 -4.46 -12.33 1.58
CA ALA A 134 -3.32 -11.89 0.80
C ALA A 134 -3.77 -11.43 -0.60
N VAL A 135 -3.25 -10.29 -1.04
CA VAL A 135 -3.46 -9.77 -2.40
C VAL A 135 -2.28 -10.05 -3.32
N ASP A 136 -1.13 -10.32 -2.74
CA ASP A 136 0.11 -10.66 -3.46
C ASP A 136 0.90 -11.71 -2.65
N PRO A 137 1.49 -12.74 -3.31
CA PRO A 137 2.24 -13.78 -2.62
C PRO A 137 3.56 -13.29 -1.98
N ASN A 138 3.99 -12.07 -2.26
CA ASN A 138 5.23 -11.52 -1.71
C ASN A 138 5.01 -10.76 -0.39
N GLN A 139 3.77 -10.69 0.13
CA GLN A 139 3.52 -10.10 1.44
C GLN A 139 3.79 -11.08 2.58
N ASP A 140 4.10 -10.56 3.77
CA ASP A 140 4.49 -11.35 4.94
C ASP A 140 3.38 -11.47 5.97
N TYR A 141 2.46 -10.51 5.99
CA TYR A 141 1.33 -10.49 6.90
C TYR A 141 0.10 -9.90 6.19
N LEU A 142 -1.07 -10.15 6.75
CA LEU A 142 -2.32 -9.63 6.19
C LEU A 142 -2.61 -8.25 6.77
N ALA A 143 -2.88 -7.27 5.90
CA ALA A 143 -3.50 -6.02 6.30
C ALA A 143 -5.02 -6.19 6.21
N GLY A 144 -5.74 -5.72 7.21
CA GLY A 144 -7.20 -5.80 7.24
C GLY A 144 -7.82 -4.51 7.75
N GLU A 145 -8.56 -3.81 6.91
CA GLU A 145 -9.50 -2.78 7.34
C GLU A 145 -10.81 -3.46 7.75
N VAL A 146 -11.17 -3.37 9.02
CA VAL A 146 -12.33 -4.03 9.56
C VAL A 146 -13.23 -2.99 10.22
N ASN A 147 -14.45 -2.84 9.70
CA ASN A 147 -15.44 -1.92 10.27
C ASN A 147 -15.99 -2.41 11.61
N ASP A 148 -16.03 -3.71 11.79
CA ASP A 148 -16.47 -4.33 13.02
C ASP A 148 -15.29 -5.15 13.64
N PRO A 149 -14.70 -4.66 14.73
CA PRO A 149 -13.58 -5.35 15.38
C PRO A 149 -13.92 -6.77 15.87
N GLU A 150 -15.19 -7.06 16.12
CA GLU A 150 -15.62 -8.40 16.55
C GLU A 150 -15.30 -9.45 15.49
N TYR A 151 -15.39 -9.13 14.22
CA TYR A 151 -14.99 -10.03 13.15
C TYR A 151 -13.50 -10.36 13.18
N GLY A 152 -12.65 -9.42 13.57
CA GLY A 152 -11.21 -9.63 13.68
C GLY A 152 -10.81 -10.59 14.81
N LEU A 153 -11.60 -10.66 15.87
CA LEU A 153 -11.29 -11.46 17.05
C LEU A 153 -11.73 -12.93 16.94
N LEU A 154 -12.63 -13.25 16.02
CA LEU A 154 -13.24 -14.58 15.91
C LEU A 154 -12.31 -15.67 15.33
N HIS A 155 -11.24 -15.30 14.65
CA HIS A 155 -10.38 -16.23 13.90
C HIS A 155 -8.98 -16.44 14.49
N GLY A 156 -8.69 -15.83 15.64
CA GLY A 156 -7.35 -15.87 16.21
C GLY A 156 -6.36 -15.00 15.40
N PRO A 157 -5.06 -15.06 15.72
CA PRO A 157 -4.06 -14.15 15.16
C PRO A 157 -3.56 -14.55 13.76
N MET A 158 -3.97 -15.72 13.25
CA MET A 158 -3.47 -16.29 11.99
C MET A 158 -4.63 -16.63 11.06
N ILE A 159 -4.48 -16.27 9.80
CA ILE A 159 -5.37 -16.64 8.69
C ILE A 159 -4.48 -17.16 7.55
N ASP A 160 -4.77 -18.35 7.05
CA ASP A 160 -4.00 -19.00 5.97
C ASP A 160 -2.48 -19.05 6.22
N GLY A 161 -2.11 -19.22 7.50
CA GLY A 161 -0.70 -19.29 7.91
C GLY A 161 0.01 -17.95 8.03
N MET A 162 -0.67 -16.84 7.75
CA MET A 162 -0.14 -15.47 7.92
C MET A 162 -0.72 -14.82 9.16
N GLN A 163 0.13 -14.10 9.90
CA GLN A 163 -0.35 -13.20 10.93
C GLN A 163 -1.18 -12.09 10.29
N TYR A 164 -2.29 -11.72 10.90
CA TYR A 164 -3.04 -10.60 10.39
C TYR A 164 -3.08 -9.41 11.35
N HIS A 165 -3.11 -8.25 10.76
CA HIS A 165 -3.24 -6.96 11.42
C HIS A 165 -4.65 -6.44 11.20
N VAL A 166 -5.30 -6.00 12.27
CA VAL A 166 -6.62 -5.36 12.22
C VAL A 166 -6.44 -3.86 12.35
N LEU A 167 -6.89 -3.13 11.35
CA LEU A 167 -7.04 -1.69 11.38
C LEU A 167 -8.52 -1.36 11.43
N SER A 168 -8.92 -0.61 12.45
CA SER A 168 -10.29 -0.13 12.60
C SER A 168 -10.28 1.32 13.07
N TYR A 169 -11.42 1.98 12.96
CA TYR A 169 -11.57 3.34 13.43
C TYR A 169 -11.94 3.38 14.92
N VAL A 170 -11.55 4.45 15.59
CA VAL A 170 -12.02 4.80 16.92
C VAL A 170 -13.11 5.86 16.76
N GLY A 171 -14.35 5.52 17.11
CA GLY A 171 -15.51 6.41 16.95
C GLY A 171 -16.56 5.82 16.01
N GLN A 172 -17.16 6.64 15.15
CA GLN A 172 -18.30 6.24 14.33
C GLN A 172 -17.96 5.86 12.88
N ASN A 173 -16.89 6.41 12.33
CA ASN A 173 -16.52 6.24 10.92
C ASN A 173 -15.06 6.56 10.65
N TRP A 174 -14.53 6.03 9.53
CA TRP A 174 -13.24 6.39 8.98
C TRP A 174 -13.15 7.89 8.69
N GLY A 175 -12.09 8.54 9.20
CA GLY A 175 -11.78 9.93 8.90
C GLY A 175 -12.75 10.98 9.50
N ARG A 176 -13.67 10.59 10.37
CA ARG A 176 -14.48 11.52 11.14
C ARG A 176 -13.96 11.59 12.56
N GLY A 177 -13.72 12.82 13.03
CA GLY A 177 -13.43 13.07 14.43
C GLY A 177 -14.57 12.62 15.36
N PRO A 178 -14.36 12.71 16.67
CA PRO A 178 -15.41 12.38 17.63
C PRO A 178 -16.66 13.23 17.34
N ALA A 179 -17.81 12.59 17.43
CA ALA A 179 -19.09 13.25 17.30
C ALA A 179 -19.28 14.27 18.44
#